data_aca25c3c8a23b67fa0af9734215aa10a
#
_entry.id   aca25c3c8a23b67fa0af9734215aa10a
#
_cell.length_a   1.000
_cell.length_b   1.000
_cell.length_c   1.000
_cell.angle_alpha   90.00
_cell.angle_beta   90.00
_cell.angle_gamma   90.00
#
_symmetry.space_group_name_H-M   'P 1'
#
loop_
_entity.id
_entity.type
_entity.pdbx_description
1 polymer ?
#
loop_
_entity_poly.entity_id
_entity_poly.type
_entity_poly.pdbx_seq_one_letter_code
_entity_poly.pdbx_strand_id
1 'polypeptide(L)'
;MNLQFCAGMPKYLYPVPMTLLHILDLLSTFVFALVGARVAADKGLDYGGIAFIAGIASVSGGTLRNIFLGLRPIWIIDPWIITSIIAAVVITLVFRRVTHVGKTLLIMDTFGLAVATMSGTQLSFEMDVTWFAAILLGVITAVTGGLLRDVLCQLEPVLLHRETIGTSALMGAITFVALHQFSFGDNICAIVGGSVVILTRVVSIHFDLHLPKFTK
;
A
#
# COMPACT_ATOMS: atom_id res chain seq x y z
N MET A 1 1.56 -8.40 -39.93
CA MET A 1 1.84 -8.36 -38.50
C MET A 1 1.45 -6.94 -38.07
N ASN A 2 0.22 -6.82 -37.52
CA ASN A 2 -0.50 -5.53 -37.41
C ASN A 2 0.03 -4.63 -36.29
N LEU A 3 0.51 -3.44 -36.66
CA LEU A 3 0.95 -2.32 -35.80
C LEU A 3 -0.23 -1.59 -35.08
N GLN A 4 -1.38 -2.23 -34.90
CA GLN A 4 -2.55 -1.62 -34.25
C GLN A 4 -2.59 -1.77 -32.72
N PHE A 5 -1.61 -2.40 -32.11
CA PHE A 5 -1.58 -2.60 -30.65
C PHE A 5 -1.08 -1.37 -29.84
N CYS A 6 -0.66 -0.29 -30.52
CA CYS A 6 -0.13 0.90 -29.85
C CYS A 6 -1.11 2.09 -29.72
N ALA A 7 -2.35 1.95 -30.14
CA ALA A 7 -3.29 3.08 -30.23
C ALA A 7 -4.17 3.30 -28.97
N GLY A 8 -4.03 2.49 -27.93
CA GLY A 8 -4.87 2.53 -26.71
C GLY A 8 -4.15 2.79 -25.40
N MET A 9 -2.86 3.08 -25.39
CA MET A 9 -2.20 3.45 -24.13
C MET A 9 -2.64 4.88 -23.74
N PRO A 10 -3.22 5.07 -22.54
CA PRO A 10 -3.39 6.41 -22.03
C PRO A 10 -2.01 7.06 -21.97
N LYS A 11 -1.83 8.12 -22.75
CA LYS A 11 -0.65 8.98 -22.65
C LYS A 11 -0.72 9.63 -21.28
N TYR A 12 -0.08 9.06 -20.28
CA TYR A 12 0.25 9.79 -19.06
C TYR A 12 1.24 10.88 -19.47
N LEU A 13 0.67 12.01 -19.84
CA LEU A 13 1.42 13.21 -20.14
C LEU A 13 2.00 13.72 -18.83
N TYR A 14 3.30 13.87 -18.73
CA TYR A 14 3.95 14.60 -17.65
C TYR A 14 3.50 16.07 -17.69
N PRO A 15 3.20 16.70 -16.56
CA PRO A 15 3.16 16.21 -15.19
C PRO A 15 1.88 15.41 -14.87
N VAL A 16 1.99 14.37 -14.03
CA VAL A 16 0.83 13.64 -13.52
C VAL A 16 -0.05 14.63 -12.76
N PRO A 17 -1.33 14.83 -13.16
CA PRO A 17 -2.18 15.78 -12.45
C PRO A 17 -2.31 15.37 -10.98
N MET A 18 -2.36 16.35 -10.08
CA MET A 18 -2.56 16.13 -8.63
C MET A 18 -4.00 15.68 -8.37
N THR A 19 -4.30 14.45 -8.74
CA THR A 19 -5.57 13.78 -8.44
C THR A 19 -5.52 13.17 -7.04
N LEU A 20 -6.69 12.83 -6.48
CA LEU A 20 -6.78 12.08 -5.23
C LEU A 20 -5.93 10.80 -5.30
N LEU A 21 -6.02 10.07 -6.40
CA LEU A 21 -5.25 8.84 -6.62
C LEU A 21 -3.74 9.08 -6.51
N HIS A 22 -3.23 10.15 -7.14
CA HIS A 22 -1.82 10.51 -7.05
C HIS A 22 -1.38 10.83 -5.61
N ILE A 23 -2.22 11.55 -4.86
CA ILE A 23 -1.96 11.85 -3.44
C ILE A 23 -1.95 10.56 -2.61
N LEU A 24 -2.89 9.64 -2.85
CA LEU A 24 -2.93 8.35 -2.17
C LEU A 24 -1.69 7.51 -2.48
N ASP A 25 -1.23 7.48 -3.73
CA ASP A 25 -0.01 6.76 -4.12
C ASP A 25 1.25 7.37 -3.47
N LEU A 26 1.40 8.69 -3.45
CA LEU A 26 2.50 9.35 -2.76
C LEU A 26 2.49 9.09 -1.26
N LEU A 27 1.31 9.20 -0.64
CA LEU A 27 1.15 9.04 0.80
C LEU A 27 1.42 7.59 1.22
N SER A 28 0.88 6.61 0.51
CA SER A 28 1.15 5.19 0.78
C SER A 28 2.63 4.86 0.62
N THR A 29 3.26 5.36 -0.47
CA THR A 29 4.69 5.19 -0.71
C THR A 29 5.52 5.77 0.42
N PHE A 30 5.24 7.00 0.84
CA PHE A 30 5.95 7.65 1.95
C PHE A 30 5.84 6.84 3.24
N VAL A 31 4.64 6.44 3.61
CA VAL A 31 4.39 5.70 4.85
C VAL A 31 5.08 4.33 4.83
N PHE A 32 4.94 3.56 3.74
CA PHE A 32 5.62 2.27 3.62
C PHE A 32 7.14 2.39 3.56
N ALA A 33 7.68 3.44 2.93
CA ALA A 33 9.11 3.73 2.96
C ALA A 33 9.60 4.04 4.37
N LEU A 34 8.84 4.84 5.13
CA LEU A 34 9.18 5.19 6.52
C LEU A 34 9.16 3.95 7.43
N VAL A 35 8.12 3.14 7.31
CA VAL A 35 7.99 1.87 8.06
C VAL A 35 9.11 0.90 7.66
N GLY A 36 9.37 0.74 6.36
CA GLY A 36 10.43 -0.11 5.83
C GLY A 36 11.82 0.31 6.30
N ALA A 37 12.13 1.61 6.19
CA ALA A 37 13.39 2.17 6.69
C ALA A 37 13.56 1.94 8.19
N ARG A 38 12.49 2.13 8.97
CA ARG A 38 12.53 1.95 10.42
C ARG A 38 12.77 0.50 10.80
N VAL A 39 12.06 -0.44 10.20
CA VAL A 39 12.24 -1.88 10.44
C VAL A 39 13.66 -2.31 10.09
N ALA A 40 14.19 -1.87 8.93
CA ALA A 40 15.56 -2.16 8.53
C ALA A 40 16.60 -1.60 9.49
N ALA A 41 16.40 -0.36 9.97
CA ALA A 41 17.29 0.27 10.95
C ALA A 41 17.28 -0.47 12.31
N ASP A 42 16.12 -0.94 12.75
CA ASP A 42 16.00 -1.73 14.00
C ASP A 42 16.65 -3.11 13.90
N LYS A 43 16.73 -3.67 12.69
CA LYS A 43 17.48 -4.89 12.37
C LYS A 43 19.00 -4.66 12.27
N GLY A 44 19.46 -3.42 12.37
CA GLY A 44 20.88 -3.08 12.31
C GLY A 44 21.47 -3.09 10.91
N LEU A 45 20.65 -2.98 9.86
CA LEU A 45 21.15 -2.87 8.49
C LEU A 45 21.93 -1.55 8.31
N ASP A 46 22.87 -1.55 7.38
CA ASP A 46 23.60 -0.37 6.97
C ASP A 46 22.69 0.64 6.21
N TYR A 47 23.23 1.82 5.88
CA TYR A 47 22.46 2.86 5.18
C TYR A 47 21.94 2.40 3.82
N GLY A 48 22.73 1.58 3.10
CA GLY A 48 22.32 1.01 1.82
C GLY A 48 21.17 0.03 1.98
N GLY A 49 21.26 -0.87 2.96
CA GLY A 49 20.21 -1.82 3.30
C GLY A 49 18.91 -1.13 3.74
N ILE A 50 19.01 -0.08 4.56
CA ILE A 50 17.85 0.72 4.99
C ILE A 50 17.16 1.36 3.77
N ALA A 51 17.92 2.00 2.88
CA ALA A 51 17.37 2.64 1.68
C ALA A 51 16.75 1.60 0.72
N PHE A 52 17.38 0.45 0.57
CA PHE A 52 16.90 -0.64 -0.28
C PHE A 52 15.57 -1.22 0.23
N ILE A 53 15.50 -1.55 1.53
CA ILE A 53 14.26 -2.07 2.14
C ILE A 53 13.13 -1.04 2.06
N ALA A 54 13.41 0.23 2.36
CA ALA A 54 12.45 1.31 2.23
C ALA A 54 11.89 1.43 0.81
N GLY A 55 12.79 1.39 -0.19
CA GLY A 55 12.42 1.42 -1.60
C GLY A 55 11.51 0.25 -1.97
N ILE A 56 11.96 -0.99 -1.75
CA ILE A 56 11.18 -2.18 -2.10
C ILE A 56 9.83 -2.20 -1.39
N ALA A 57 9.79 -1.98 -0.08
CA ALA A 57 8.55 -2.00 0.69
C ALA A 57 7.53 -0.99 0.18
N SER A 58 7.99 0.18 -0.27
CA SER A 58 7.09 1.26 -0.70
C SER A 58 6.56 1.12 -2.13
N VAL A 59 7.38 0.63 -3.07
CA VAL A 59 6.97 0.59 -4.49
C VAL A 59 6.37 -0.75 -4.92
N SER A 60 6.60 -1.82 -4.17
CA SER A 60 6.27 -3.19 -4.62
C SER A 60 4.77 -3.40 -4.85
N GLY A 61 3.92 -2.95 -3.94
CA GLY A 61 2.47 -3.11 -4.05
C GLY A 61 1.91 -2.39 -5.28
N GLY A 62 2.25 -1.10 -5.44
CA GLY A 62 1.85 -0.32 -6.62
C GLY A 62 2.45 -0.85 -7.92
N THR A 63 3.68 -1.36 -7.89
CA THR A 63 4.31 -2.00 -9.05
C THR A 63 3.55 -3.24 -9.48
N LEU A 64 3.24 -4.12 -8.54
CA LEU A 64 2.51 -5.35 -8.84
C LEU A 64 1.10 -5.05 -9.38
N ARG A 65 0.38 -4.12 -8.75
CA ARG A 65 -0.91 -3.62 -9.26
C ARG A 65 -0.80 -3.13 -10.70
N ASN A 66 0.17 -2.25 -10.98
CA ASN A 66 0.32 -1.66 -12.29
C ASN A 66 0.67 -2.70 -13.36
N ILE A 67 1.52 -3.70 -13.03
CA ILE A 67 1.83 -4.81 -13.94
C ILE A 67 0.56 -5.59 -14.30
N PHE A 68 -0.29 -5.93 -13.33
CA PHE A 68 -1.55 -6.63 -13.60
C PHE A 68 -2.53 -5.79 -14.44
N LEU A 69 -2.50 -4.47 -14.31
CA LEU A 69 -3.31 -3.55 -15.10
C LEU A 69 -2.68 -3.20 -16.48
N GLY A 70 -1.52 -3.76 -16.81
CA GLY A 70 -0.80 -3.44 -18.05
C GLY A 70 -0.20 -2.03 -18.07
N LEU A 71 -0.05 -1.40 -16.91
CA LEU A 71 0.49 -0.06 -16.74
C LEU A 71 1.99 -0.09 -16.37
N ARG A 72 2.69 1.00 -16.68
CA ARG A 72 4.05 1.18 -16.17
C ARG A 72 4.02 1.47 -14.67
N PRO A 73 4.99 0.94 -13.87
CA PRO A 73 5.14 1.29 -12.47
C PRO A 73 5.29 2.82 -12.31
N ILE A 74 4.56 3.40 -11.35
CA ILE A 74 4.48 4.86 -11.19
C ILE A 74 5.83 5.49 -10.85
N TRP A 75 6.70 4.79 -10.12
CA TRP A 75 8.04 5.27 -9.74
C TRP A 75 9.00 5.44 -10.92
N ILE A 76 8.69 4.81 -12.07
CA ILE A 76 9.46 5.01 -13.32
C ILE A 76 9.06 6.31 -14.00
N ILE A 77 7.81 6.74 -13.80
CA ILE A 77 7.21 7.85 -14.54
C ILE A 77 7.23 9.13 -13.70
N ASP A 78 7.06 9.01 -12.38
CA ASP A 78 6.90 10.13 -11.46
C ASP A 78 8.07 10.26 -10.50
N PRO A 79 8.92 11.31 -10.62
CA PRO A 79 10.05 11.54 -9.72
C PRO A 79 9.62 11.88 -8.29
N TRP A 80 8.39 12.33 -8.04
CA TRP A 80 7.90 12.62 -6.70
C TRP A 80 7.82 11.36 -5.83
N ILE A 81 7.60 10.20 -6.43
CA ILE A 81 7.65 8.91 -5.74
C ILE A 81 9.04 8.66 -5.16
N ILE A 82 10.09 8.85 -5.96
CA ILE A 82 11.48 8.67 -5.51
C ILE A 82 11.86 9.69 -4.43
N THR A 83 11.46 10.96 -4.61
CA THR A 83 11.71 12.00 -3.59
C THR A 83 11.00 11.70 -2.28
N SER A 84 9.80 11.15 -2.34
CA SER A 84 9.03 10.69 -1.17
C SER A 84 9.77 9.57 -0.40
N ILE A 85 10.36 8.61 -1.10
CA ILE A 85 11.17 7.53 -0.51
C ILE A 85 12.41 8.10 0.16
N ILE A 86 13.15 8.96 -0.56
CA ILE A 86 14.37 9.61 -0.02
C ILE A 86 14.02 10.40 1.25
N ALA A 87 12.96 11.18 1.21
CA ALA A 87 12.50 11.96 2.38
C ALA A 87 12.20 11.05 3.58
N ALA A 88 11.50 9.93 3.37
CA ALA A 88 11.20 8.95 4.42
C ALA A 88 12.47 8.32 5.03
N VAL A 89 13.44 7.96 4.19
CA VAL A 89 14.74 7.42 4.64
C VAL A 89 15.49 8.46 5.47
N VAL A 90 15.61 9.70 4.96
CA VAL A 90 16.30 10.78 5.67
C VAL A 90 15.64 11.05 7.03
N ILE A 91 14.31 11.16 7.07
CA ILE A 91 13.56 11.33 8.32
C ILE A 91 13.87 10.19 9.30
N THR A 92 13.85 8.95 8.85
CA THR A 92 14.16 7.80 9.70
C THR A 92 15.58 7.87 10.26
N LEU A 93 16.56 8.25 9.45
CA LEU A 93 17.96 8.35 9.88
C LEU A 93 18.19 9.49 10.86
N VAL A 94 17.54 10.65 10.65
CA VAL A 94 17.65 11.82 11.54
C VAL A 94 16.97 11.53 12.88
N PHE A 95 15.78 10.96 12.86
CA PHE A 95 15.00 10.68 14.07
C PHE A 95 15.22 9.27 14.65
N ARG A 96 16.35 8.65 14.36
CA ARG A 96 16.69 7.28 14.78
C ARG A 96 16.56 7.01 16.28
N ARG A 97 16.72 8.05 17.13
CA ARG A 97 16.70 7.93 18.61
C ARG A 97 15.31 8.07 19.23
N VAL A 98 14.31 8.45 18.46
CA VAL A 98 12.98 8.75 18.99
C VAL A 98 12.07 7.55 18.80
N THR A 99 11.68 6.95 19.91
CA THR A 99 10.45 6.18 20.14
C THR A 99 10.55 4.65 20.27
N HIS A 100 9.69 4.18 21.15
CA HIS A 100 9.23 2.81 21.34
C HIS A 100 8.59 2.29 20.05
N VAL A 101 9.32 1.46 19.32
CA VAL A 101 9.09 1.08 17.93
C VAL A 101 7.76 0.36 17.68
N GLY A 102 7.27 -0.42 18.67
CA GLY A 102 6.14 -1.33 18.42
C GLY A 102 4.81 -0.68 18.06
N LYS A 103 4.31 0.25 18.90
CA LYS A 103 2.96 0.83 18.71
C LYS A 103 2.91 1.84 17.54
N THR A 104 3.92 2.69 17.43
CA THR A 104 3.98 3.71 16.36
C THR A 104 4.10 3.07 15.00
N LEU A 105 4.94 2.03 14.87
CA LEU A 105 5.09 1.26 13.64
C LEU A 105 3.76 0.63 13.21
N LEU A 106 3.03 0.04 14.16
CA LEU A 106 1.74 -0.59 13.91
C LEU A 106 0.68 0.41 13.43
N ILE A 107 0.65 1.61 14.02
CA ILE A 107 -0.27 2.69 13.59
C ILE A 107 0.06 3.14 12.17
N MET A 108 1.34 3.37 11.87
CA MET A 108 1.78 3.80 10.54
C MET A 108 1.51 2.71 9.49
N ASP A 109 1.79 1.45 9.81
CA ASP A 109 1.51 0.32 8.93
C ASP A 109 0.00 0.20 8.64
N THR A 110 -0.85 0.38 9.65
CA THR A 110 -2.30 0.40 9.49
C THR A 110 -2.78 1.54 8.59
N PHE A 111 -2.20 2.73 8.76
CA PHE A 111 -2.52 3.87 7.90
C PHE A 111 -2.05 3.64 6.46
N GLY A 112 -0.83 3.15 6.27
CA GLY A 112 -0.30 2.78 4.96
C GLY A 112 -1.17 1.72 4.28
N LEU A 113 -1.61 0.70 5.02
CA LEU A 113 -2.52 -0.34 4.55
C LEU A 113 -3.84 0.27 4.01
N ALA A 114 -4.45 1.18 4.78
CA ALA A 114 -5.71 1.81 4.40
C ALA A 114 -5.56 2.63 3.10
N VAL A 115 -4.54 3.49 3.05
CA VAL A 115 -4.29 4.36 1.88
C VAL A 115 -3.97 3.52 0.64
N ALA A 116 -3.12 2.50 0.76
CA ALA A 116 -2.75 1.64 -0.35
C ALA A 116 -3.92 0.77 -0.84
N THR A 117 -4.79 0.31 0.07
CA THR A 117 -6.02 -0.40 -0.32
C THR A 117 -6.91 0.50 -1.17
N MET A 118 -7.13 1.74 -0.74
CA MET A 118 -7.98 2.69 -1.48
C MET A 118 -7.38 3.05 -2.83
N SER A 119 -6.08 3.39 -2.88
CA SER A 119 -5.38 3.66 -4.14
C SER A 119 -5.48 2.46 -5.10
N GLY A 120 -5.23 1.25 -4.61
CA GLY A 120 -5.29 0.04 -5.42
C GLY A 120 -6.68 -0.24 -5.99
N THR A 121 -7.71 -0.12 -5.16
CA THR A 121 -9.10 -0.34 -5.58
C THR A 121 -9.58 0.73 -6.54
N GLN A 122 -9.31 2.01 -6.26
CA GLN A 122 -9.72 3.13 -7.09
C GLN A 122 -9.10 3.06 -8.49
N LEU A 123 -7.77 2.90 -8.59
CA LEU A 123 -7.12 2.80 -9.90
C LEU A 123 -7.67 1.65 -10.73
N SER A 124 -7.97 0.53 -10.08
CA SER A 124 -8.53 -0.64 -10.76
C SER A 124 -9.91 -0.33 -11.35
N PHE A 125 -10.74 0.44 -10.65
CA PHE A 125 -12.01 0.93 -11.18
C PHE A 125 -11.82 1.89 -12.35
N GLU A 126 -10.89 2.82 -12.27
CA GLU A 126 -10.57 3.74 -13.37
C GLU A 126 -10.07 3.01 -14.65
N MET A 127 -9.58 1.78 -14.49
CA MET A 127 -9.13 0.91 -15.57
C MET A 127 -10.19 -0.09 -16.04
N ASP A 128 -11.46 0.11 -15.65
CA ASP A 128 -12.62 -0.70 -16.08
C ASP A 128 -12.47 -2.22 -15.84
N VAL A 129 -11.71 -2.63 -14.81
CA VAL A 129 -11.67 -4.04 -14.43
C VAL A 129 -12.93 -4.44 -13.65
N THR A 130 -13.19 -5.75 -13.59
CA THR A 130 -14.34 -6.26 -12.84
C THR A 130 -14.24 -5.89 -11.36
N TRP A 131 -15.39 -5.68 -10.70
CA TRP A 131 -15.45 -5.31 -9.28
C TRP A 131 -14.65 -6.29 -8.38
N PHE A 132 -14.67 -7.57 -8.71
CA PHE A 132 -13.92 -8.59 -7.99
C PHE A 132 -12.39 -8.40 -8.15
N ALA A 133 -11.93 -8.14 -9.37
CA ALA A 133 -10.52 -7.87 -9.64
C ALA A 133 -10.07 -6.57 -8.94
N ALA A 134 -10.91 -5.54 -8.91
CA ALA A 134 -10.60 -4.29 -8.20
C ALA A 134 -10.41 -4.51 -6.70
N ILE A 135 -11.25 -5.31 -6.05
CA ILE A 135 -11.09 -5.70 -4.64
C ILE A 135 -9.75 -6.42 -4.42
N LEU A 136 -9.45 -7.43 -5.24
CA LEU A 136 -8.22 -8.20 -5.12
C LEU A 136 -6.98 -7.34 -5.33
N LEU A 137 -6.98 -6.48 -6.34
CA LEU A 137 -5.86 -5.58 -6.62
C LEU A 137 -5.65 -4.55 -5.50
N GLY A 138 -6.72 -4.08 -4.87
CA GLY A 138 -6.64 -3.25 -3.67
C GLY A 138 -5.93 -3.97 -2.52
N VAL A 139 -6.34 -5.20 -2.23
CA VAL A 139 -5.71 -6.04 -1.19
C VAL A 139 -4.25 -6.34 -1.52
N ILE A 140 -3.96 -6.79 -2.75
CA ILE A 140 -2.60 -7.08 -3.21
C ILE A 140 -1.72 -5.85 -3.07
N THR A 141 -2.19 -4.68 -3.51
CA THR A 141 -1.44 -3.43 -3.42
C THR A 141 -1.04 -3.11 -1.98
N ALA A 142 -1.98 -3.25 -1.05
CA ALA A 142 -1.78 -2.90 0.34
C ALA A 142 -0.87 -3.87 1.10
N VAL A 143 -0.99 -5.17 0.81
CA VAL A 143 -0.33 -6.23 1.58
C VAL A 143 1.09 -6.51 1.11
N THR A 144 1.35 -6.38 -0.20
CA THR A 144 2.63 -6.78 -0.81
C THR A 144 3.83 -6.04 -0.21
N GLY A 145 3.70 -4.73 0.04
CA GLY A 145 4.80 -3.93 0.60
C GLY A 145 5.24 -4.39 1.97
N GLY A 146 4.29 -4.61 2.88
CA GLY A 146 4.54 -5.13 4.22
C GLY A 146 5.11 -6.56 4.20
N LEU A 147 4.56 -7.42 3.35
CA LEU A 147 5.02 -8.80 3.20
C LEU A 147 6.48 -8.86 2.73
N LEU A 148 6.83 -8.12 1.67
CA LEU A 148 8.22 -8.10 1.17
C LEU A 148 9.19 -7.51 2.18
N ARG A 149 8.81 -6.44 2.88
CA ARG A 149 9.58 -5.89 4.00
C ARG A 149 9.90 -6.95 5.03
N ASP A 150 8.88 -7.66 5.51
CA ASP A 150 9.02 -8.64 6.59
C ASP A 150 9.91 -9.81 6.14
N VAL A 151 9.71 -10.34 4.94
CA VAL A 151 10.53 -11.42 4.37
C VAL A 151 12.00 -10.98 4.22
N LEU A 152 12.26 -9.81 3.65
CA LEU A 152 13.62 -9.30 3.45
C LEU A 152 14.34 -8.98 4.77
N CYS A 153 13.60 -8.54 5.79
CA CYS A 153 14.13 -8.30 7.12
C CYS A 153 14.18 -9.57 8.00
N GLN A 154 13.88 -10.74 7.45
CA GLN A 154 13.81 -12.01 8.19
C GLN A 154 12.95 -11.90 9.45
N LEU A 155 11.80 -11.25 9.31
CA LEU A 155 10.73 -11.21 10.29
C LEU A 155 9.68 -12.25 9.93
N GLU A 156 9.00 -12.79 10.93
CA GLU A 156 7.78 -13.54 10.66
C GLU A 156 6.75 -12.57 10.05
N PRO A 157 6.29 -12.82 8.80
CA PRO A 157 5.37 -11.91 8.16
C PRO A 157 4.12 -11.74 9.01
N VAL A 158 3.85 -10.52 9.43
CA VAL A 158 2.68 -10.19 10.27
C VAL A 158 1.38 -10.62 9.60
N LEU A 159 1.36 -10.62 8.26
CA LEU A 159 0.25 -11.11 7.45
C LEU A 159 -0.10 -12.57 7.75
N LEU A 160 0.90 -13.44 7.97
CA LEU A 160 0.70 -14.88 8.19
C LEU A 160 0.33 -15.22 9.64
N HIS A 161 0.69 -14.37 10.60
CA HIS A 161 0.45 -14.59 12.03
C HIS A 161 -0.73 -13.78 12.58
N ARG A 162 -1.01 -12.63 11.94
CA ARG A 162 -2.16 -11.80 12.24
C ARG A 162 -3.00 -11.67 10.96
N GLU A 163 -3.80 -12.66 10.70
CA GLU A 163 -4.67 -12.78 9.50
C GLU A 163 -5.62 -11.60 9.30
N THR A 164 -5.68 -10.70 10.26
CA THR A 164 -6.53 -9.51 10.25
C THR A 164 -6.03 -8.40 9.33
N ILE A 165 -4.80 -8.47 8.78
CA ILE A 165 -4.29 -7.48 7.81
C ILE A 165 -5.04 -7.63 6.48
N GLY A 166 -5.04 -8.84 5.93
CA GLY A 166 -5.73 -9.13 4.67
C GLY A 166 -7.23 -8.94 4.76
N THR A 167 -7.85 -9.36 5.87
CA THR A 167 -9.30 -9.20 6.08
C THR A 167 -9.69 -7.73 6.24
N SER A 168 -8.91 -6.91 6.93
CA SER A 168 -9.16 -5.47 7.05
C SER A 168 -9.08 -4.76 5.69
N ALA A 169 -8.05 -5.06 4.89
CA ALA A 169 -7.94 -4.54 3.53
C ALA A 169 -9.12 -4.99 2.66
N LEU A 170 -9.51 -6.28 2.77
CA LEU A 170 -10.64 -6.84 2.04
C LEU A 170 -11.96 -6.12 2.38
N MET A 171 -12.25 -5.92 3.67
CA MET A 171 -13.46 -5.22 4.13
C MET A 171 -13.50 -3.78 3.61
N GLY A 172 -12.37 -3.07 3.66
CA GLY A 172 -12.29 -1.71 3.11
C GLY A 172 -12.49 -1.66 1.60
N ALA A 173 -11.86 -2.57 0.85
CA ALA A 173 -12.04 -2.66 -0.60
C ALA A 173 -13.48 -3.00 -0.99
N ILE A 174 -14.12 -3.95 -0.29
CA ILE A 174 -15.55 -4.26 -0.49
C ILE A 174 -16.42 -3.04 -0.22
N THR A 175 -16.15 -2.30 0.85
CA THR A 175 -16.89 -1.08 1.20
C THR A 175 -16.75 -0.01 0.10
N PHE A 176 -15.53 0.19 -0.41
CA PHE A 176 -15.29 1.11 -1.54
C PHE A 176 -16.17 0.74 -2.74
N VAL A 177 -16.09 -0.53 -3.16
CA VAL A 177 -16.84 -1.04 -4.32
C VAL A 177 -18.35 -0.90 -4.12
N ALA A 178 -18.85 -1.28 -2.94
CA ALA A 178 -20.26 -1.16 -2.64
C ALA A 178 -20.75 0.29 -2.75
N LEU A 179 -20.04 1.24 -2.13
CA LEU A 179 -20.40 2.67 -2.22
C LEU A 179 -20.31 3.20 -3.64
N HIS A 180 -19.31 2.80 -4.40
CA HIS A 180 -19.16 3.21 -5.80
C HIS A 180 -20.34 2.71 -6.64
N GLN A 181 -20.86 1.50 -6.41
CA GLN A 181 -22.06 0.99 -7.09
C GLN A 181 -23.32 1.81 -6.77
N PHE A 182 -23.39 2.45 -5.60
CA PHE A 182 -24.46 3.40 -5.25
C PHE A 182 -24.21 4.81 -5.78
N SER A 183 -23.24 4.99 -6.70
CA SER A 183 -22.90 6.27 -7.33
C SER A 183 -22.40 7.35 -6.36
N PHE A 184 -21.80 6.96 -5.23
CA PHE A 184 -21.07 7.90 -4.41
C PHE A 184 -19.76 8.29 -5.10
N GLY A 185 -19.33 9.55 -4.90
CA GLY A 185 -18.07 10.02 -5.48
C GLY A 185 -16.84 9.31 -4.90
N ASP A 186 -15.79 9.15 -5.68
CA ASP A 186 -14.57 8.41 -5.33
C ASP A 186 -13.93 8.88 -4.01
N ASN A 187 -13.97 10.17 -3.74
CA ASN A 187 -13.46 10.74 -2.48
C ASN A 187 -14.20 10.17 -1.26
N ILE A 188 -15.54 10.06 -1.34
CA ILE A 188 -16.35 9.51 -0.25
C ILE A 188 -16.07 8.02 -0.10
N CYS A 189 -16.01 7.28 -1.21
CA CYS A 189 -15.69 5.86 -1.22
C CYS A 189 -14.32 5.59 -0.59
N ALA A 190 -13.30 6.40 -0.92
CA ALA A 190 -11.96 6.27 -0.37
C ALA A 190 -11.90 6.60 1.14
N ILE A 191 -12.57 7.67 1.58
CA ILE A 191 -12.59 8.05 3.00
C ILE A 191 -13.31 6.99 3.83
N VAL A 192 -14.50 6.56 3.40
CA VAL A 192 -15.29 5.57 4.16
C VAL A 192 -14.61 4.20 4.12
N GLY A 193 -14.18 3.73 2.94
CA GLY A 193 -13.45 2.46 2.82
C GLY A 193 -12.15 2.44 3.63
N GLY A 194 -11.34 3.51 3.57
CA GLY A 194 -10.14 3.66 4.37
C GLY A 194 -10.41 3.68 5.87
N SER A 195 -11.49 4.35 6.29
CA SER A 195 -11.93 4.34 7.70
C SER A 195 -12.32 2.94 8.16
N VAL A 196 -12.97 2.15 7.31
CA VAL A 196 -13.30 0.75 7.62
C VAL A 196 -12.03 -0.09 7.78
N VAL A 197 -11.01 0.09 6.93
CA VAL A 197 -9.71 -0.59 7.10
C VAL A 197 -9.10 -0.28 8.46
N ILE A 198 -9.04 1.01 8.82
CA ILE A 198 -8.47 1.45 10.10
C ILE A 198 -9.26 0.89 11.28
N LEU A 199 -10.58 1.04 11.26
CA LEU A 199 -11.44 0.58 12.35
C LEU A 199 -11.36 -0.93 12.56
N THR A 200 -11.48 -1.72 11.48
CA THR A 200 -11.38 -3.18 11.57
C THR A 200 -10.00 -3.61 12.08
N ARG A 201 -8.93 -2.91 11.68
CA ARG A 201 -7.58 -3.18 12.15
C ARG A 201 -7.41 -2.85 13.63
N VAL A 202 -7.89 -1.67 14.07
CA VAL A 202 -7.84 -1.24 15.47
C VAL A 202 -8.63 -2.20 16.37
N VAL A 203 -9.85 -2.55 15.97
CA VAL A 203 -10.69 -3.52 16.69
C VAL A 203 -9.97 -4.88 16.79
N SER A 204 -9.41 -5.37 15.69
CA SER A 204 -8.70 -6.63 15.68
C SER A 204 -7.48 -6.64 16.61
N ILE A 205 -6.72 -5.55 16.64
CA ILE A 205 -5.56 -5.42 17.52
C ILE A 205 -5.99 -5.30 18.98
N HIS A 206 -7.08 -4.55 19.26
CA HIS A 206 -7.54 -4.34 20.62
C HIS A 206 -8.13 -5.60 21.27
N PHE A 207 -8.86 -6.39 20.50
CA PHE A 207 -9.50 -7.63 20.97
C PHE A 207 -8.65 -8.87 20.71
N ASP A 208 -7.43 -8.72 20.19
CA ASP A 208 -6.52 -9.81 19.84
C ASP A 208 -7.20 -10.91 19.00
N LEU A 209 -8.02 -10.47 18.02
CA LEU A 209 -8.79 -11.36 17.18
C LEU A 209 -7.86 -12.15 16.26
N HIS A 210 -7.93 -13.46 16.36
CA HIS A 210 -7.21 -14.40 15.49
C HIS A 210 -8.22 -15.29 14.79
N LEU A 211 -8.02 -15.56 13.49
CA LEU A 211 -8.78 -16.60 12.82
C LEU A 211 -8.37 -17.97 13.39
N PRO A 212 -9.30 -18.96 13.46
CA PRO A 212 -8.99 -20.28 14.01
C PRO A 212 -7.88 -20.94 13.20
N LYS A 213 -6.81 -21.35 13.89
CA LYS A 213 -5.73 -22.10 13.25
C LYS A 213 -6.23 -23.47 12.84
N PHE A 214 -5.92 -23.87 11.62
CA PHE A 214 -6.16 -25.23 11.17
C PHE A 214 -5.15 -26.16 11.87
N THR A 215 -5.51 -26.64 13.06
CA THR A 215 -4.74 -27.68 13.78
C THR A 215 -5.18 -29.02 13.26
N LYS A 216 -4.20 -29.81 12.73
CA LYS A 216 -4.38 -31.26 12.54
C LYS A 216 -4.38 -31.96 13.89
#